data_cae6ce1edc44b59c1e9d7ebc48daf7a5
#
_entry.id   cae6ce1edc44b59c1e9d7ebc48daf7a5
#
_cell.length_a   1.000
_cell.length_b   1.000
_cell.length_c   1.000
_cell.angle_alpha   90.00
_cell.angle_beta   90.00
_cell.angle_gamma   90.00
#
_symmetry.space_group_name_H-M   'P 1'
#
loop_
_entity.id
_entity.type
_entity.pdbx_description
1 polymer ?
#
loop_
_entity_poly.entity_id
_entity_poly.type
_entity_poly.pdbx_seq_one_letter_code
_entity_poly.pdbx_strand_id
1 'polypeptide(L)'
;MNRRIDAHRARTQLGQVIDRAVEYNERFIVDRRGEPVVVILSVQDYLASVPNAPEWLREAWAGGKRRGLETLTMDEIDAEINTQKREKRAAAKAALK
;
A
#
# COMPACT_ATOMS: atom_id res chain seq x y z
N MET A 1 7.20 14.07 -2.79
CA MET A 1 7.36 14.79 -1.51
C MET A 1 6.84 13.92 -0.39
N ASN A 2 7.58 13.84 0.71
CA ASN A 2 7.21 12.99 1.84
C ASN A 2 6.64 13.84 2.97
N ARG A 3 5.54 13.39 3.55
CA ARG A 3 4.91 14.06 4.69
C ARG A 3 4.74 13.08 5.84
N ARG A 4 4.94 13.56 7.04
CA ARG A 4 4.70 12.76 8.24
C ARG A 4 3.42 13.20 8.90
N ILE A 5 2.56 12.24 9.20
CA ILE A 5 1.30 12.51 9.89
C ILE A 5 1.09 11.49 10.99
N ASP A 6 0.38 11.88 12.02
CA ASP A 6 -0.01 11.01 13.11
C ASP A 6 -1.08 10.02 12.66
N ALA A 7 -1.07 8.81 13.22
CA ALA A 7 -2.03 7.76 12.87
C ALA A 7 -3.48 8.19 13.07
N HIS A 8 -3.75 8.93 14.14
CA HIS A 8 -5.09 9.44 14.37
C HIS A 8 -5.54 10.39 13.26
N ARG A 9 -4.66 11.30 12.87
CA ARG A 9 -4.94 12.26 11.81
C ARG A 9 -5.10 11.56 10.46
N ALA A 10 -4.27 10.55 10.20
CA ALA A 10 -4.39 9.77 8.98
C ALA A 10 -5.76 9.10 8.89
N ARG A 11 -6.23 8.56 10.00
CA ARG A 11 -7.53 7.90 10.04
C ARG A 11 -8.68 8.88 9.85
N THR A 12 -8.63 10.03 10.51
CA THR A 12 -9.72 11.01 10.41
C THR A 12 -9.74 11.76 9.10
N GLN A 13 -8.60 11.88 8.43
CA GLN A 13 -8.47 12.62 7.17
C GLN A 13 -8.05 11.72 6.01
N LEU A 14 -8.43 10.46 6.05
CA LEU A 14 -7.97 9.47 5.07
C LEU A 14 -8.37 9.85 3.64
N GLY A 15 -9.57 10.40 3.44
CA GLY A 15 -9.99 10.84 2.12
C GLY A 15 -9.04 11.87 1.51
N GLN A 16 -8.64 12.86 2.30
CA GLN A 16 -7.71 13.88 1.86
C GLN A 16 -6.31 13.30 1.60
N VAL A 17 -5.87 12.37 2.45
CA VAL A 17 -4.58 11.71 2.29
C VAL A 17 -4.55 10.95 0.96
N ILE A 18 -5.60 10.22 0.66
CA ILE A 18 -5.71 9.48 -0.60
C ILE A 18 -5.68 10.44 -1.79
N ASP A 19 -6.45 11.50 -1.75
CA ASP A 19 -6.50 12.47 -2.83
C ASP A 19 -5.14 13.08 -3.10
N ARG A 20 -4.42 13.47 -2.07
CA ARG A 20 -3.10 14.07 -2.24
C ARG A 20 -2.07 13.05 -2.73
N ALA A 21 -2.16 11.81 -2.27
CA ALA A 21 -1.27 10.76 -2.76
C ALA A 21 -1.46 10.51 -4.25
N VAL A 22 -2.71 10.50 -4.70
CA VAL A 22 -3.04 10.24 -6.11
C VAL A 22 -2.74 11.45 -7.00
N GLU A 23 -3.17 12.64 -6.60
CA GLU A 23 -3.07 13.82 -7.45
C GLU A 23 -1.68 14.45 -7.45
N TYR A 24 -1.00 14.43 -6.31
CA TYR A 24 0.28 15.11 -6.16
C TYR A 24 1.45 14.17 -5.96
N ASN A 25 1.22 12.86 -6.04
CA ASN A 25 2.26 11.84 -5.77
C ASN A 25 2.95 12.05 -4.42
N GLU A 26 2.22 12.52 -3.43
CA GLU A 26 2.76 12.66 -2.09
C GLU A 26 2.80 11.31 -1.41
N ARG A 27 3.84 11.08 -0.61
CA ARG A 27 3.96 9.91 0.25
C ARG A 27 3.73 10.35 1.68
N PHE A 28 2.89 9.60 2.38
CA PHE A 28 2.59 9.90 3.77
C PHE A 28 3.20 8.85 4.66
N ILE A 29 4.05 9.28 5.57
CA ILE A 29 4.63 8.40 6.59
C ILE A 29 3.76 8.56 7.82
N VAL A 30 3.09 7.47 8.21
CA VAL A 30 2.17 7.48 9.35
C VAL A 30 2.93 7.09 10.60
N ASP A 31 2.92 7.98 11.56
CA ASP A 31 3.58 7.76 12.84
C ASP A 31 2.57 7.31 13.89
N ARG A 32 2.99 6.41 14.73
CA ARG A 32 2.24 6.02 15.91
C ARG A 32 3.19 6.07 17.10
N ARG A 33 2.81 6.89 18.09
CA ARG A 33 3.65 7.12 19.28
C ARG A 33 5.05 7.61 18.91
N GLY A 34 5.12 8.47 17.90
CA GLY A 34 6.38 9.04 17.47
C GLY A 34 7.23 8.17 16.58
N GLU A 35 6.77 6.94 16.25
CA GLU A 35 7.52 6.03 15.39
C GLU A 35 6.80 5.81 14.06
N PRO A 36 7.53 5.83 12.95
CA PRO A 36 6.92 5.54 11.65
C PRO A 36 6.55 4.06 11.57
N VAL A 37 5.28 3.79 11.24
CA VAL A 37 4.78 2.41 11.18
C VAL A 37 4.20 2.03 9.83
N VAL A 38 3.75 3.00 9.02
CA VAL A 38 3.09 2.73 7.74
C VAL A 38 3.45 3.85 6.77
N VAL A 39 3.49 3.51 5.49
CA VAL A 39 3.63 4.49 4.41
C VAL A 39 2.42 4.39 3.51
N ILE A 40 1.81 5.53 3.19
CA ILE A 40 0.70 5.60 2.24
C ILE A 40 1.20 6.29 0.98
N LEU A 41 1.04 5.63 -0.16
CA LEU A 41 1.43 6.18 -1.46
C LEU A 41 0.46 5.68 -2.52
N SER A 42 0.46 6.34 -3.69
CA SER A 42 -0.41 5.91 -4.79
C SER A 42 0.09 4.60 -5.38
N VAL A 43 -0.82 3.88 -6.04
CA VAL A 43 -0.45 2.65 -6.75
C VAL A 43 0.58 2.95 -7.84
N GLN A 44 0.42 4.06 -8.54
CA GLN A 44 1.37 4.49 -9.56
C GLN A 44 2.77 4.67 -8.97
N ASP A 45 2.88 5.35 -7.83
CA ASP A 45 4.14 5.57 -7.16
C ASP A 45 4.74 4.24 -6.67
N TYR A 46 3.92 3.37 -6.12
CA TYR A 46 4.34 2.05 -5.66
C TYR A 46 4.94 1.23 -6.81
N LEU A 47 4.23 1.16 -7.94
CA LEU A 47 4.69 0.37 -9.09
C LEU A 47 5.98 0.94 -9.70
N ALA A 48 6.15 2.25 -9.65
CA ALA A 48 7.37 2.90 -10.14
C ALA A 48 8.57 2.66 -9.21
N SER A 49 8.32 2.49 -7.92
CA SER A 49 9.37 2.44 -6.90
C SER A 49 9.74 1.02 -6.48
N VAL A 50 8.82 0.07 -6.65
CA VAL A 50 8.99 -1.31 -6.16
C VAL A 50 9.10 -2.25 -7.35
N PRO A 51 10.31 -2.78 -7.66
CA PRO A 51 10.49 -3.64 -8.83
C PRO A 51 9.74 -4.96 -8.74
N ASN A 52 9.51 -5.46 -7.53
CA ASN A 52 8.86 -6.75 -7.31
C ASN A 52 7.42 -6.60 -6.82
N ALA A 53 6.70 -5.62 -7.36
CA ALA A 53 5.30 -5.43 -7.02
C ALA A 53 4.48 -6.66 -7.43
N PRO A 54 3.41 -7.00 -6.69
CA PRO A 54 2.60 -8.15 -7.02
C PRO A 54 2.01 -8.06 -8.44
N GLU A 55 1.99 -9.21 -9.12
CA GLU A 55 1.48 -9.29 -10.49
C GLU A 55 0.03 -8.81 -10.58
N TRP A 56 -0.81 -9.23 -9.62
CA TRP A 56 -2.21 -8.83 -9.63
C TRP A 56 -2.39 -7.31 -9.58
N LEU A 57 -1.50 -6.62 -8.87
CA LEU A 57 -1.57 -5.18 -8.76
C LEU A 57 -1.17 -4.50 -10.06
N ARG A 58 -0.13 -5.03 -10.73
CA ARG A 58 0.30 -4.53 -12.02
C ARG A 58 -0.78 -4.72 -13.06
N GLU A 59 -1.41 -5.87 -13.07
CA GLU A 59 -2.48 -6.18 -14.01
C GLU A 59 -3.70 -5.29 -13.77
N ALA A 60 -4.08 -5.09 -12.52
CA ALA A 60 -5.19 -4.22 -12.16
C ALA A 60 -4.95 -2.80 -12.64
N TRP A 61 -3.74 -2.30 -12.44
CA TRP A 61 -3.40 -0.95 -12.86
C TRP A 61 -3.34 -0.82 -14.37
N ALA A 62 -2.63 -1.72 -15.04
CA ALA A 62 -2.45 -1.67 -16.49
C ALA A 62 -3.73 -1.98 -17.25
N GLY A 63 -4.49 -2.97 -16.78
CA GLY A 63 -5.70 -3.42 -17.47
C GLY A 63 -6.88 -2.52 -17.22
N GLY A 64 -6.80 -1.64 -16.26
CA GLY A 64 -7.95 -0.83 -16.06
C GLY A 64 -7.90 0.13 -14.93
N LYS A 65 -7.20 1.20 -15.15
CA LYS A 65 -7.49 2.36 -14.36
C LYS A 65 -8.99 2.54 -14.19
N ARG A 66 -9.75 2.05 -15.14
CA ARG A 66 -11.19 2.22 -15.19
C ARG A 66 -11.95 1.11 -14.52
N ARG A 67 -11.49 -0.14 -14.68
CA ARG A 67 -12.26 -1.29 -14.24
C ARG A 67 -11.51 -2.27 -13.36
N GLY A 68 -10.19 -2.29 -13.46
CA GLY A 68 -9.40 -3.23 -12.69
C GLY A 68 -9.67 -3.15 -11.19
N LEU A 69 -9.66 -1.93 -10.66
CA LEU A 69 -9.90 -1.73 -9.23
C LEU A 69 -11.36 -1.91 -8.87
N GLU A 70 -12.27 -1.65 -9.79
CA GLU A 70 -13.70 -1.85 -9.56
C GLU A 70 -14.08 -3.32 -9.48
N THR A 71 -13.33 -4.17 -10.18
CA THR A 71 -13.61 -5.61 -10.21
C THR A 71 -12.92 -6.36 -9.07
N LEU A 72 -11.94 -5.76 -8.43
CA LEU A 72 -11.26 -6.38 -7.29
C LEU A 72 -12.06 -6.15 -6.02
N THR A 73 -12.45 -7.24 -5.36
CA THR A 73 -13.13 -7.14 -4.08
C THR A 73 -12.11 -6.97 -2.97
N MET A 74 -12.55 -6.45 -1.84
CA MET A 74 -11.68 -6.36 -0.66
C MET A 74 -11.22 -7.73 -0.19
N ASP A 75 -12.08 -8.73 -0.34
CA ASP A 75 -11.72 -10.09 0.03
C ASP A 75 -10.58 -10.63 -0.82
N GLU A 76 -10.60 -10.34 -2.12
CA GLU A 76 -9.52 -10.75 -3.02
C GLU A 76 -8.20 -10.06 -2.67
N ILE A 77 -8.26 -8.78 -2.37
CA ILE A 77 -7.08 -8.01 -1.98
C ILE A 77 -6.54 -8.53 -0.65
N ASP A 78 -7.41 -8.78 0.32
CA ASP A 78 -7.01 -9.30 1.62
C ASP A 78 -6.39 -10.69 1.51
N ALA A 79 -6.95 -11.54 0.67
CA ALA A 79 -6.42 -12.89 0.46
C ALA A 79 -4.97 -12.83 -0.07
N GLU A 80 -4.72 -11.95 -1.04
CA GLU A 80 -3.39 -11.78 -1.61
C GLU A 80 -2.40 -11.25 -0.57
N ILE A 81 -2.81 -10.25 0.20
CA ILE A 81 -1.98 -9.69 1.26
C ILE A 81 -1.65 -10.75 2.30
N ASN A 82 -2.64 -11.55 2.70
CA ASN A 82 -2.43 -12.59 3.70
C ASN A 82 -1.47 -13.68 3.20
N THR A 83 -1.56 -14.05 1.94
CA THR A 83 -0.63 -15.00 1.32
C THR A 83 0.79 -14.47 1.37
N GLN A 84 1.00 -13.23 1.01
CA GLN A 84 2.31 -12.60 1.07
C GLN A 84 2.86 -12.53 2.50
N LYS A 85 2.00 -12.26 3.46
CA LYS A 85 2.41 -12.24 4.87
C LYS A 85 2.88 -13.61 5.34
N ARG A 86 2.18 -14.67 4.93
CA ARG A 86 2.57 -16.04 5.29
C ARG A 86 3.92 -16.39 4.71
N GLU A 87 4.16 -16.06 3.47
CA GLU A 87 5.44 -16.30 2.82
C GLU A 87 6.57 -15.54 3.51
N LYS A 88 6.34 -14.31 3.88
CA LYS A 88 7.32 -13.52 4.62
C LYS A 88 7.65 -14.13 5.97
N ARG A 89 6.62 -14.59 6.69
CA ARG A 89 6.82 -15.21 8.00
C ARG A 89 7.61 -16.51 7.89
N ALA A 90 7.29 -17.31 6.88
CA ALA A 90 8.03 -18.55 6.66
C ALA A 90 9.48 -18.30 6.34
N ALA A 91 9.77 -17.31 5.49
CA ALA A 91 11.14 -16.92 5.16
C ALA A 91 11.89 -16.40 6.39
N ALA A 92 11.23 -15.60 7.21
CA ALA A 92 11.83 -15.06 8.43
C ALA A 92 12.17 -16.18 9.42
N LYS A 93 11.26 -17.16 9.58
CA LYS A 93 11.52 -18.30 10.45
C LYS A 93 12.69 -19.14 9.95
N ALA A 94 12.77 -19.36 8.65
CA ALA A 94 13.86 -20.11 8.06
C ALA A 94 15.20 -19.41 8.27
N ALA A 95 15.21 -18.08 8.19
CA ALA A 95 16.41 -17.29 8.38
C ALA A 95 16.90 -17.29 9.83
N LEU A 96 16.00 -17.48 10.78
CA LEU A 96 16.33 -17.48 12.21
C LEU A 96 16.91 -18.82 12.70
N LYS A 97 16.81 -19.82 11.89
CA LYS A 97 17.41 -21.12 12.20
C LYS A 97 18.82 -21.19 11.65
#